data_09ab9b510cfa3e68a9240c64292e1fd8
#
_entry.id   09ab9b510cfa3e68a9240c64292e1fd8
#
_cell.length_a   1.000
_cell.length_b   1.000
_cell.length_c   1.000
_cell.angle_alpha   90.00
_cell.angle_beta   90.00
_cell.angle_gamma   90.00
#
_symmetry.space_group_name_H-M   'P 1'
#
loop_
_entity.id
_entity.type
_entity.pdbx_description
1 polymer ?
#
loop_
_entity_poly.entity_id
_entity_poly.type
_entity_poly.pdbx_seq_one_letter_code
_entity_poly.pdbx_strand_id
1 'polypeptide(L)'
;LNVRPSPGGWQWAVLLIPREVLQREAVLRMGRELRLPRTGWYTRPAPPMAAEGVRHAVFAALEAAAAWQGVITPSQMAAQASLLLGAFVDAVGAGDAGPARRPERSWNAHHRDALVRRAEEYLKAQLERPFDSRALSLALGVGERQIERLFRDAYGHGPCHWHQLARLDRARMALLHADEQGTVTDIALRFGFSHLGRFSVLYRHVFGECPKDTLRG
;
A
#
# COMPACT_ATOMS: atom_id res chain seq x y z
N LEU A 1 -8.45 4.19 -6.88
CA LEU A 1 -7.57 3.10 -7.32
C LEU A 1 -6.27 3.71 -7.79
N ASN A 2 -5.15 3.40 -7.17
CA ASN A 2 -3.85 3.92 -7.58
C ASN A 2 -3.01 2.73 -8.05
N VAL A 3 -2.88 2.56 -9.36
CA VAL A 3 -2.03 1.53 -9.96
C VAL A 3 -0.90 2.22 -10.68
N ARG A 4 0.35 1.86 -10.37
CA ARG A 4 1.52 2.38 -11.06
C ARG A 4 2.45 1.24 -11.45
N PRO A 5 2.90 1.18 -12.72
CA PRO A 5 3.99 0.30 -13.10
C PRO A 5 5.29 0.82 -12.52
N SER A 6 6.04 -0.07 -11.85
CA SER A 6 7.42 0.18 -11.45
C SER A 6 8.36 -0.26 -12.58
N PRO A 7 9.47 0.44 -12.84
CA PRO A 7 10.48 0.03 -13.83
C PRO A 7 11.10 -1.35 -13.56
N GLY A 8 10.91 -1.91 -12.36
CA GLY A 8 11.40 -3.24 -11.97
C GLY A 8 10.36 -4.36 -12.07
N GLY A 9 9.22 -4.16 -12.74
CA GLY A 9 8.20 -5.19 -12.94
C GLY A 9 7.27 -5.44 -11.75
N TRP A 10 7.36 -4.67 -10.68
CA TRP A 10 6.44 -4.74 -9.54
C TRP A 10 5.22 -3.87 -9.80
N GLN A 11 4.05 -4.49 -9.77
CA GLN A 11 2.76 -3.80 -9.86
C GLN A 11 2.01 -4.01 -8.55
N TRP A 12 1.48 -2.93 -8.00
CA TRP A 12 0.64 -3.01 -6.81
C TRP A 12 -0.63 -2.18 -6.99
N ALA A 13 -1.72 -2.67 -6.45
CA ALA A 13 -2.98 -1.96 -6.39
C ALA A 13 -3.55 -2.06 -4.98
N VAL A 14 -4.14 -0.98 -4.49
CA VAL A 14 -4.84 -0.96 -3.20
C VAL A 14 -6.33 -0.92 -3.46
N LEU A 15 -7.03 -1.93 -2.96
CA LEU A 15 -8.48 -2.00 -2.94
C LEU A 15 -8.96 -1.84 -1.49
N LEU A 16 -9.75 -0.83 -1.22
CA LEU A 16 -10.41 -0.64 0.07
C LEU A 16 -11.82 -1.24 -0.01
N ILE A 17 -12.00 -2.38 0.62
CA ILE A 17 -13.28 -3.12 0.59
C ILE A 17 -13.75 -3.28 2.03
N PRO A 18 -14.97 -2.84 2.37
CA PRO A 18 -15.56 -3.13 3.67
C PRO A 18 -15.65 -4.64 3.91
N ARG A 19 -15.33 -5.06 5.14
CA ARG A 19 -15.28 -6.49 5.50
C ARG A 19 -16.59 -7.22 5.18
N GLU A 20 -17.71 -6.56 5.47
CA GLU A 20 -19.05 -7.11 5.29
C GLU A 20 -19.35 -7.34 3.80
N VAL A 21 -18.90 -6.43 2.93
CA VAL A 21 -19.04 -6.53 1.47
C VAL A 21 -18.22 -7.70 0.96
N LEU A 22 -16.97 -7.82 1.43
CA LEU A 22 -16.07 -8.90 1.03
C LEU A 22 -16.60 -10.28 1.48
N GLN A 23 -17.12 -10.40 2.70
CA GLN A 23 -17.68 -11.65 3.20
C GLN A 23 -18.98 -12.04 2.48
N ARG A 24 -19.86 -11.08 2.21
CA ARG A 24 -21.08 -11.32 1.44
C ARG A 24 -20.76 -11.88 0.06
N GLU A 25 -19.83 -11.26 -0.65
CA GLU A 25 -19.43 -11.72 -1.98
C GLU A 25 -18.79 -13.11 -1.92
N ALA A 26 -18.00 -13.40 -0.91
CA ALA A 26 -17.40 -14.71 -0.69
C ALA A 26 -18.45 -15.81 -0.48
N VAL A 27 -19.47 -15.53 0.32
CA VAL A 27 -20.58 -16.47 0.52
C VAL A 27 -21.35 -16.69 -0.79
N LEU A 28 -21.62 -15.63 -1.55
CA LEU A 28 -22.34 -15.74 -2.83
C LEU A 28 -21.55 -16.57 -3.86
N ARG A 29 -20.25 -16.38 -3.95
CA ARG A 29 -19.41 -17.02 -4.99
C ARG A 29 -18.90 -18.39 -4.60
N MET A 30 -18.58 -18.60 -3.33
CA MET A 30 -17.88 -19.81 -2.85
C MET A 30 -18.70 -20.63 -1.85
N GLY A 31 -19.88 -20.15 -1.45
CA GLY A 31 -20.71 -20.81 -0.43
C GLY A 31 -20.11 -20.78 0.99
N ARG A 32 -19.07 -20.00 1.23
CA ARG A 32 -18.39 -19.91 2.54
C ARG A 32 -17.78 -18.54 2.75
N GLU A 33 -17.55 -18.19 4.02
CA GLU A 33 -16.80 -16.99 4.40
C GLU A 33 -15.30 -17.15 4.14
N LEU A 34 -14.64 -16.03 3.87
CA LEU A 34 -13.18 -15.94 3.82
C LEU A 34 -12.60 -15.92 5.24
N ARG A 35 -11.48 -16.61 5.41
CA ARG A 35 -10.71 -16.56 6.66
C ARG A 35 -9.88 -15.27 6.70
N LEU A 36 -10.52 -14.18 7.11
CA LEU A 36 -9.88 -12.88 7.26
C LEU A 36 -9.38 -12.66 8.69
N PRO A 37 -8.22 -12.02 8.90
CA PRO A 37 -7.77 -11.63 10.23
C PRO A 37 -8.77 -10.66 10.86
N ARG A 38 -8.95 -10.74 12.17
CA ARG A 38 -9.81 -9.80 12.89
C ARG A 38 -9.17 -8.43 12.99
N THR A 39 -7.86 -8.40 13.09
CA THR A 39 -7.03 -7.20 13.18
C THR A 39 -5.70 -7.45 12.45
N GLY A 40 -5.04 -6.39 11.99
CA GLY A 40 -3.76 -6.49 11.28
C GLY A 40 -3.92 -6.84 9.80
N TRP A 41 -2.84 -7.24 9.18
CA TRP A 41 -2.76 -7.62 7.77
C TRP A 41 -2.06 -8.98 7.65
N TYR A 42 -2.28 -9.66 6.55
CA TYR A 42 -1.54 -10.86 6.18
C TYR A 42 -1.30 -10.88 4.68
N THR A 43 -0.24 -11.52 4.26
CA THR A 43 0.05 -11.76 2.85
C THR A 43 -0.26 -13.22 2.54
N ARG A 44 -0.93 -13.43 1.41
CA ARG A 44 -1.13 -14.76 0.84
C ARG A 44 -0.68 -14.75 -0.62
N PRO A 45 0.16 -15.71 -1.03
CA PRO A 45 0.39 -15.92 -2.44
C PRO A 45 -0.90 -16.43 -3.09
N ALA A 46 -1.40 -15.70 -4.08
CA ALA A 46 -2.48 -16.18 -4.91
C ALA A 46 -1.92 -17.16 -5.96
N PRO A 47 -2.66 -18.22 -6.34
CA PRO A 47 -2.30 -19.03 -7.48
C PRO A 47 -2.14 -18.15 -8.73
N PRO A 48 -1.18 -18.47 -9.65
CA PRO A 48 -0.89 -17.60 -10.79
C PRO A 48 -2.11 -17.20 -11.62
N MET A 49 -3.01 -18.15 -11.90
CA MET A 49 -4.26 -17.87 -12.65
C MET A 49 -5.19 -16.91 -11.93
N ALA A 50 -5.30 -17.03 -10.60
CA ALA A 50 -6.15 -16.14 -9.79
C ALA A 50 -5.53 -14.74 -9.66
N ALA A 51 -4.22 -14.64 -9.51
CA ALA A 51 -3.49 -13.38 -9.55
C ALA A 51 -3.64 -12.68 -10.90
N GLU A 52 -3.61 -13.44 -12.00
CA GLU A 52 -3.84 -12.93 -13.34
C GLU A 52 -5.26 -12.36 -13.50
N GLY A 53 -6.27 -13.04 -12.96
CA GLY A 53 -7.66 -12.57 -12.97
C GLY A 53 -7.81 -11.22 -12.26
N VAL A 54 -7.17 -11.03 -11.10
CA VAL A 54 -7.15 -9.73 -10.41
C VAL A 54 -6.46 -8.67 -11.26
N ARG A 55 -5.33 -9.00 -11.87
CA ARG A 55 -4.58 -8.06 -12.72
C ARG A 55 -5.43 -7.60 -13.90
N HIS A 56 -6.07 -8.52 -14.61
CA HIS A 56 -6.98 -8.21 -15.72
C HIS A 56 -8.14 -7.31 -15.28
N ALA A 57 -8.79 -7.63 -14.14
CA ALA A 57 -9.90 -6.82 -13.64
C ALA A 57 -9.46 -5.40 -13.28
N VAL A 58 -8.24 -5.23 -12.71
CA VAL A 58 -7.67 -3.92 -12.39
C VAL A 58 -7.37 -3.14 -13.67
N PHE A 59 -6.72 -3.75 -14.66
CA PHE A 59 -6.41 -3.06 -15.93
C PHE A 59 -7.68 -2.70 -16.68
N ALA A 60 -8.66 -3.58 -16.76
CA ALA A 60 -9.94 -3.30 -17.39
C ALA A 60 -10.67 -2.11 -16.71
N ALA A 61 -10.62 -2.02 -15.39
CA ALA A 61 -11.19 -0.89 -14.65
C ALA A 61 -10.44 0.43 -14.93
N LEU A 62 -9.11 0.36 -15.06
CA LEU A 62 -8.28 1.54 -15.39
C LEU A 62 -8.51 2.01 -16.83
N GLU A 63 -8.57 1.08 -17.80
CA GLU A 63 -8.86 1.38 -19.20
C GLU A 63 -10.27 1.98 -19.35
N ALA A 64 -11.27 1.40 -18.67
CA ALA A 64 -12.60 1.95 -18.62
C ALA A 64 -12.59 3.37 -18.04
N ALA A 65 -11.86 3.62 -16.95
CA ALA A 65 -11.74 4.94 -16.36
C ALA A 65 -11.02 5.95 -17.27
N ALA A 66 -9.97 5.50 -17.98
CA ALA A 66 -9.23 6.33 -18.91
C ALA A 66 -10.02 6.68 -20.20
N ALA A 67 -10.85 5.75 -20.66
CA ALA A 67 -11.69 5.94 -21.83
C ALA A 67 -12.92 6.84 -21.59
N TRP A 68 -13.20 7.17 -20.33
CA TRP A 68 -14.34 7.96 -19.97
C TRP A 68 -14.15 9.45 -20.21
N GLN A 69 -14.89 9.98 -21.18
CA GLN A 69 -14.93 11.43 -21.49
C GLN A 69 -16.18 12.13 -20.91
N GLY A 70 -16.87 11.52 -19.93
CA GLY A 70 -18.13 12.04 -19.38
C GLY A 70 -18.44 11.61 -17.93
N VAL A 71 -19.67 11.80 -17.50
CA VAL A 71 -20.12 11.43 -16.17
C VAL A 71 -20.30 9.91 -16.09
N ILE A 72 -19.57 9.26 -15.19
CA ILE A 72 -19.71 7.85 -14.87
C ILE A 72 -21.09 7.60 -14.24
N THR A 73 -21.87 6.73 -14.83
CA THR A 73 -23.16 6.35 -14.23
C THR A 73 -22.95 5.43 -13.04
N PRO A 74 -23.82 5.49 -12.00
CA PRO A 74 -23.75 4.58 -10.86
C PRO A 74 -23.77 3.09 -11.25
N SER A 75 -24.50 2.72 -12.31
CA SER A 75 -24.56 1.34 -12.82
C SER A 75 -23.22 0.88 -13.42
N GLN A 76 -22.52 1.74 -14.14
CA GLN A 76 -21.18 1.44 -14.67
C GLN A 76 -20.15 1.27 -13.54
N MET A 77 -20.18 2.15 -12.54
CA MET A 77 -19.33 2.00 -11.35
C MET A 77 -19.61 0.70 -10.59
N ALA A 78 -20.89 0.36 -10.41
CA ALA A 78 -21.28 -0.88 -9.75
C ALA A 78 -20.81 -2.13 -10.51
N ALA A 79 -20.91 -2.13 -11.83
CA ALA A 79 -20.43 -3.25 -12.67
C ALA A 79 -18.92 -3.45 -12.54
N GLN A 80 -18.13 -2.36 -12.63
CA GLN A 80 -16.67 -2.42 -12.47
C GLN A 80 -16.26 -2.84 -11.05
N ALA A 81 -16.93 -2.31 -10.03
CA ALA A 81 -16.68 -2.69 -8.64
C ALA A 81 -16.99 -4.18 -8.41
N SER A 82 -18.06 -4.72 -9.00
CA SER A 82 -18.43 -6.14 -8.90
C SER A 82 -17.41 -7.05 -9.56
N LEU A 83 -16.87 -6.68 -10.73
CA LEU A 83 -15.82 -7.44 -11.42
C LEU A 83 -14.52 -7.48 -10.58
N LEU A 84 -14.09 -6.33 -10.07
CA LEU A 84 -12.90 -6.24 -9.21
C LEU A 84 -13.07 -7.03 -7.92
N LEU A 85 -14.21 -6.87 -7.27
CA LEU A 85 -14.54 -7.57 -6.03
C LEU A 85 -14.57 -9.08 -6.25
N GLY A 86 -15.20 -9.54 -7.33
CA GLY A 86 -15.27 -10.96 -7.67
C GLY A 86 -13.90 -11.56 -7.91
N ALA A 87 -13.08 -10.93 -8.76
CA ALA A 87 -11.72 -11.39 -9.04
C ALA A 87 -10.85 -11.44 -7.77
N PHE A 88 -11.00 -10.45 -6.88
CA PHE A 88 -10.27 -10.39 -5.61
C PHE A 88 -10.72 -11.52 -4.66
N VAL A 89 -12.03 -11.76 -4.53
CA VAL A 89 -12.57 -12.84 -3.71
C VAL A 89 -12.10 -14.21 -4.21
N ASP A 90 -12.12 -14.43 -5.53
CA ASP A 90 -11.64 -15.67 -6.14
C ASP A 90 -10.14 -15.89 -5.86
N ALA A 91 -9.32 -14.84 -5.96
CA ALA A 91 -7.89 -14.93 -5.68
C ALA A 91 -7.59 -15.23 -4.21
N VAL A 92 -8.28 -14.57 -3.28
CA VAL A 92 -8.13 -14.82 -1.85
C VAL A 92 -8.66 -16.20 -1.48
N GLY A 93 -9.80 -16.61 -2.04
CA GLY A 93 -10.43 -17.90 -1.82
C GLY A 93 -9.62 -19.07 -2.36
N ALA A 94 -8.99 -18.91 -3.52
CA ALA A 94 -8.07 -19.89 -4.09
C ALA A 94 -6.81 -20.08 -3.24
N GLY A 95 -6.31 -19.01 -2.63
CA GLY A 95 -5.22 -19.06 -1.65
C GLY A 95 -5.62 -19.77 -0.34
N ASP A 96 -6.92 -19.81 -0.02
CA ASP A 96 -7.45 -20.51 1.16
C ASP A 96 -7.52 -22.04 0.97
N ALA A 97 -7.53 -22.54 -0.25
CA ALA A 97 -7.57 -23.96 -0.57
C ALA A 97 -6.20 -24.67 -0.50
N GLY A 98 -5.10 -23.90 -0.44
CA GLY A 98 -3.76 -24.44 -0.21
C GLY A 98 -3.64 -25.06 1.20
N PRO A 99 -2.67 -25.98 1.41
CA PRO A 99 -2.40 -26.48 2.74
C PRO A 99 -2.16 -25.29 3.64
N ALA A 100 -3.05 -25.09 4.61
CA ALA A 100 -2.90 -24.04 5.59
C ALA A 100 -1.49 -24.20 6.17
N ARG A 101 -0.56 -23.31 5.80
CA ARG A 101 0.65 -23.16 6.57
C ARG A 101 0.14 -22.95 7.98
N ARG A 102 0.35 -23.96 8.83
CA ARG A 102 -0.07 -23.90 10.24
C ARG A 102 0.24 -22.50 10.72
N PRO A 103 -0.75 -21.81 11.35
CA PRO A 103 -0.45 -20.57 12.00
C PRO A 103 0.62 -20.92 13.03
N GLU A 104 1.87 -20.60 12.72
CA GLU A 104 2.91 -20.63 13.73
C GLU A 104 2.41 -19.71 14.82
N ARG A 105 1.89 -20.39 15.87
CA ARG A 105 1.43 -19.85 17.14
C ARG A 105 0.81 -18.46 17.01
N SER A 106 -0.50 -18.41 16.94
CA SER A 106 -1.40 -17.25 16.87
C SER A 106 -0.93 -16.04 17.73
N TRP A 107 -0.37 -16.29 18.89
CA TRP A 107 0.24 -15.33 19.79
C TRP A 107 1.39 -14.53 19.14
N ASN A 108 2.31 -15.21 18.45
CA ASN A 108 3.48 -14.56 17.82
C ASN A 108 3.08 -13.71 16.60
N ALA A 109 2.06 -14.12 15.87
CA ALA A 109 1.57 -13.34 14.72
C ALA A 109 0.91 -12.03 15.17
N HIS A 110 0.00 -12.08 16.13
CA HIS A 110 -0.65 -10.88 16.68
C HIS A 110 0.35 -9.91 17.34
N HIS A 111 1.35 -10.45 18.03
CA HIS A 111 2.40 -9.63 18.62
C HIS A 111 3.27 -8.95 17.55
N ARG A 112 3.62 -9.66 16.49
CA ARG A 112 4.36 -9.12 15.35
C ARG A 112 3.58 -8.02 14.63
N ASP A 113 2.30 -8.23 14.37
CA ASP A 113 1.41 -7.24 13.75
C ASP A 113 1.27 -5.99 14.62
N ALA A 114 1.16 -6.16 15.93
CA ALA A 114 1.10 -5.06 16.87
C ALA A 114 2.41 -4.25 16.90
N LEU A 115 3.57 -4.93 16.83
CA LEU A 115 4.87 -4.29 16.75
C LEU A 115 5.03 -3.50 15.44
N VAL A 116 4.63 -4.05 14.31
CA VAL A 116 4.67 -3.35 13.01
C VAL A 116 3.80 -2.09 13.06
N ARG A 117 2.57 -2.16 13.56
CA ARG A 117 1.71 -0.98 13.70
C ARG A 117 2.30 0.09 14.61
N ARG A 118 2.81 -0.30 15.77
CA ARG A 118 3.47 0.64 16.68
C ARG A 118 4.69 1.30 16.03
N ALA A 119 5.44 0.54 15.24
CA ALA A 119 6.56 1.08 14.48
C ALA A 119 6.11 2.08 13.43
N GLU A 120 5.06 1.77 12.67
CA GLU A 120 4.47 2.71 11.71
C GLU A 120 3.98 3.99 12.37
N GLU A 121 3.24 3.87 13.47
CA GLU A 121 2.73 5.04 14.22
C GLU A 121 3.88 5.92 14.69
N TYR A 122 4.94 5.30 15.24
CA TYR A 122 6.15 6.02 15.63
C TYR A 122 6.80 6.72 14.45
N LEU A 123 7.01 6.02 13.34
CA LEU A 123 7.65 6.58 12.14
C LEU A 123 6.79 7.67 11.48
N LYS A 124 5.47 7.51 11.46
CA LYS A 124 4.53 8.54 10.96
C LYS A 124 4.59 9.83 11.78
N ALA A 125 4.81 9.72 13.08
CA ALA A 125 4.99 10.89 13.96
C ALA A 125 6.36 11.59 13.78
N GLN A 126 7.30 10.96 13.06
CA GLN A 126 8.68 11.45 12.87
C GLN A 126 9.01 11.77 11.40
N LEU A 127 8.01 11.99 10.54
CA LEU A 127 8.23 12.17 9.09
C LEU A 127 9.02 13.43 8.72
N GLU A 128 9.10 14.40 9.59
CA GLU A 128 9.91 15.63 9.39
C GLU A 128 11.37 15.46 9.87
N ARG A 129 11.70 14.32 10.51
CA ARG A 129 13.03 14.03 11.05
C ARG A 129 13.73 12.94 10.24
N PRO A 130 15.07 12.91 10.23
CA PRO A 130 15.82 11.79 9.69
C PRO A 130 15.43 10.48 10.37
N PHE A 131 15.53 9.38 9.64
CA PHE A 131 15.30 8.05 10.21
C PHE A 131 16.38 7.73 11.25
N ASP A 132 15.93 7.27 12.42
CA ASP A 132 16.81 6.82 13.52
C ASP A 132 16.37 5.42 13.97
N SER A 133 17.18 4.41 13.60
CA SER A 133 16.90 3.00 13.91
C SER A 133 17.00 2.72 15.42
N ARG A 134 17.93 3.41 16.10
CA ARG A 134 18.14 3.24 17.54
C ARG A 134 16.97 3.82 18.34
N ALA A 135 16.52 5.02 17.98
CA ALA A 135 15.36 5.64 18.62
C ALA A 135 14.09 4.78 18.41
N LEU A 136 13.89 4.23 17.20
CA LEU A 136 12.80 3.29 16.91
C LEU A 136 12.91 2.02 17.76
N SER A 137 14.10 1.45 17.87
CA SER A 137 14.38 0.25 18.68
C SER A 137 14.05 0.49 20.16
N LEU A 138 14.47 1.60 20.70
CA LEU A 138 14.18 2.00 22.10
C LEU A 138 12.68 2.21 22.32
N ALA A 139 11.99 2.88 21.40
CA ALA A 139 10.55 3.15 21.51
C ALA A 139 9.70 1.89 21.49
N LEU A 140 10.13 0.87 20.75
CA LEU A 140 9.42 -0.39 20.63
C LEU A 140 9.84 -1.45 21.67
N GLY A 141 10.99 -1.29 22.31
CA GLY A 141 11.56 -2.27 23.23
C GLY A 141 12.06 -3.54 22.53
N VAL A 142 12.42 -3.47 21.24
CA VAL A 142 12.91 -4.61 20.45
C VAL A 142 14.15 -4.24 19.65
N GLY A 143 15.01 -5.22 19.38
CA GLY A 143 16.26 -4.98 18.66
C GLY A 143 16.08 -4.55 17.20
N GLU A 144 16.98 -3.72 16.70
CA GLU A 144 16.97 -3.19 15.31
C GLU A 144 16.87 -4.29 14.25
N ARG A 145 17.60 -5.41 14.42
CA ARG A 145 17.53 -6.58 13.51
C ARG A 145 16.14 -7.21 13.47
N GLN A 146 15.44 -7.21 14.59
CA GLN A 146 14.07 -7.74 14.65
C GLN A 146 13.10 -6.82 13.92
N ILE A 147 13.24 -5.50 14.10
CA ILE A 147 12.44 -4.50 13.38
C ILE A 147 12.69 -4.60 11.87
N GLU A 148 13.96 -4.69 11.46
CA GLU A 148 14.34 -4.86 10.05
C GLU A 148 13.67 -6.09 9.42
N ARG A 149 13.69 -7.23 10.13
CA ARG A 149 13.02 -8.44 9.67
C ARG A 149 11.51 -8.28 9.62
N LEU A 150 10.89 -7.68 10.65
CA LEU A 150 9.47 -7.43 10.67
C LEU A 150 9.01 -6.58 9.48
N PHE A 151 9.75 -5.52 9.16
CA PHE A 151 9.43 -4.66 8.01
C PHE A 151 9.64 -5.37 6.67
N ARG A 152 10.71 -6.16 6.52
CA ARG A 152 10.92 -6.96 5.30
C ARG A 152 9.84 -8.01 5.10
N ASP A 153 9.43 -8.68 6.17
CA ASP A 153 8.33 -9.65 6.12
C ASP A 153 7.00 -8.97 5.78
N ALA A 154 6.81 -7.72 6.25
CA ALA A 154 5.60 -6.94 6.10
C ALA A 154 5.49 -6.23 4.76
N TYR A 155 6.56 -5.56 4.34
CA TYR A 155 6.56 -4.60 3.22
C TYR A 155 7.55 -4.94 2.12
N GLY A 156 8.34 -6.01 2.28
CA GLY A 156 9.39 -6.38 1.34
C GLY A 156 10.67 -5.53 1.45
N HIS A 157 10.69 -4.54 2.33
CA HIS A 157 11.84 -3.65 2.55
C HIS A 157 11.95 -3.22 4.01
N GLY A 158 13.11 -2.69 4.39
CA GLY A 158 13.37 -2.29 5.77
C GLY A 158 12.67 -0.98 6.20
N PRO A 159 12.67 -0.68 7.52
CA PRO A 159 11.98 0.48 8.09
C PRO A 159 12.51 1.82 7.58
N CYS A 160 13.80 1.93 7.30
CA CYS A 160 14.41 3.13 6.72
C CYS A 160 13.81 3.47 5.36
N HIS A 161 13.70 2.47 4.48
CA HIS A 161 13.10 2.65 3.16
C HIS A 161 11.60 2.96 3.26
N TRP A 162 10.89 2.27 4.16
CA TRP A 162 9.49 2.55 4.44
C TRP A 162 9.27 4.00 4.88
N HIS A 163 10.09 4.48 5.82
CA HIS A 163 10.04 5.86 6.30
C HIS A 163 10.34 6.86 5.19
N GLN A 164 11.32 6.57 4.32
CA GLN A 164 11.64 7.40 3.16
C GLN A 164 10.46 7.51 2.19
N LEU A 165 9.77 6.41 1.89
CA LEU A 165 8.58 6.41 1.04
C LEU A 165 7.42 7.17 1.69
N ALA A 166 7.20 7.01 2.99
CA ALA A 166 6.16 7.74 3.73
C ALA A 166 6.42 9.26 3.73
N ARG A 167 7.67 9.68 3.89
CA ARG A 167 8.08 11.10 3.77
C ARG A 167 7.83 11.64 2.37
N LEU A 168 8.14 10.84 1.35
CA LEU A 168 7.95 11.21 -0.05
C LEU A 168 6.47 11.39 -0.38
N ASP A 169 5.61 10.51 0.14
CA ASP A 169 4.16 10.60 0.00
C ASP A 169 3.60 11.88 0.66
N ARG A 170 4.07 12.21 1.87
CA ARG A 170 3.70 13.44 2.54
C ARG A 170 4.18 14.69 1.80
N ALA A 171 5.39 14.65 1.25
CA ALA A 171 5.90 15.74 0.42
C ALA A 171 5.02 15.93 -0.84
N ARG A 172 4.58 14.83 -1.46
CA ARG A 172 3.64 14.89 -2.60
C ARG A 172 2.31 15.50 -2.21
N MET A 173 1.73 15.08 -1.09
CA MET A 173 0.48 15.68 -0.60
C MET A 173 0.64 17.17 -0.32
N ALA A 174 1.77 17.59 0.23
CA ALA A 174 2.06 19.01 0.44
C ALA A 174 2.22 19.78 -0.87
N LEU A 175 2.82 19.18 -1.90
CA LEU A 175 2.95 19.79 -3.24
C LEU A 175 1.57 19.97 -3.91
N LEU A 176 0.69 18.97 -3.79
CA LEU A 176 -0.68 19.03 -4.35
C LEU A 176 -1.57 20.09 -3.69
N HIS A 177 -1.27 20.47 -2.45
CA HIS A 177 -2.05 21.44 -1.67
C HIS A 177 -1.26 22.73 -1.37
N ALA A 178 -0.13 22.92 -2.06
CA ALA A 178 0.67 24.14 -1.89
C ALA A 178 -0.08 25.35 -2.44
N ASP A 179 0.05 26.46 -1.73
CA ASP A 179 -0.38 27.77 -2.21
C ASP A 179 0.61 28.32 -3.25
N GLU A 180 0.31 29.50 -3.81
CA GLU A 180 1.12 30.18 -4.82
C GLU A 180 2.57 30.49 -4.36
N GLN A 181 2.82 30.51 -3.05
CA GLN A 181 4.12 30.80 -2.46
C GLN A 181 4.90 29.52 -2.11
N GLY A 182 4.25 28.37 -2.13
CA GLY A 182 4.87 27.08 -1.82
C GLY A 182 5.91 26.68 -2.86
N THR A 183 7.14 26.34 -2.42
CA THR A 183 8.18 25.89 -3.34
C THR A 183 8.51 24.40 -3.14
N VAL A 184 8.96 23.77 -4.21
CA VAL A 184 9.47 22.37 -4.15
C VAL A 184 10.60 22.25 -3.12
N THR A 185 11.46 23.28 -3.03
CA THR A 185 12.59 23.33 -2.11
C THR A 185 12.13 23.31 -0.67
N ASP A 186 11.22 24.20 -0.29
CA ASP A 186 10.73 24.31 1.09
C ASP A 186 10.03 23.03 1.53
N ILE A 187 9.18 22.47 0.65
CA ILE A 187 8.49 21.22 0.92
C ILE A 187 9.48 20.06 1.07
N ALA A 188 10.46 19.95 0.19
CA ALA A 188 11.48 18.90 0.31
C ALA A 188 12.27 19.01 1.61
N LEU A 189 12.72 20.22 1.97
CA LEU A 189 13.45 20.49 3.21
C LEU A 189 12.60 20.22 4.45
N ARG A 190 11.34 20.64 4.47
CA ARG A 190 10.40 20.36 5.55
C ARG A 190 10.28 18.88 5.85
N PHE A 191 10.20 18.04 4.81
CA PHE A 191 10.18 16.59 4.99
C PHE A 191 11.59 15.97 5.06
N GLY A 192 12.62 16.78 5.35
CA GLY A 192 13.98 16.35 5.66
C GLY A 192 14.77 15.81 4.46
N PHE A 193 14.43 16.19 3.23
CA PHE A 193 15.22 15.90 2.04
C PHE A 193 16.22 17.01 1.79
N SER A 194 17.42 16.91 2.41
CA SER A 194 18.49 17.92 2.30
C SER A 194 19.16 17.96 0.91
N HIS A 195 19.09 16.88 0.13
CA HIS A 195 19.66 16.78 -1.20
C HIS A 195 18.58 16.83 -2.27
N LEU A 196 18.26 18.03 -2.75
CA LEU A 196 17.15 18.27 -3.68
C LEU A 196 17.26 17.49 -5.00
N GLY A 197 18.48 17.30 -5.51
CA GLY A 197 18.70 16.49 -6.70
C GLY A 197 18.31 15.02 -6.48
N ARG A 198 18.71 14.43 -5.36
CA ARG A 198 18.33 13.05 -4.98
C ARG A 198 16.83 12.94 -4.71
N PHE A 199 16.24 13.95 -4.06
CA PHE A 199 14.80 14.03 -3.86
C PHE A 199 14.05 13.99 -5.20
N SER A 200 14.43 14.81 -6.17
CA SER A 200 13.77 14.88 -7.47
C SER A 200 13.86 13.56 -8.25
N VAL A 201 15.04 12.92 -8.23
CA VAL A 201 15.25 11.61 -8.84
C VAL A 201 14.37 10.54 -8.19
N LEU A 202 14.37 10.48 -6.85
CA LEU A 202 13.56 9.52 -6.10
C LEU A 202 12.07 9.77 -6.30
N TYR A 203 11.65 11.02 -6.26
CA TYR A 203 10.27 11.44 -6.49
C TYR A 203 9.77 10.99 -7.86
N ARG A 204 10.54 11.28 -8.90
CA ARG A 204 10.23 10.85 -10.27
C ARG A 204 10.20 9.33 -10.40
N HIS A 205 11.12 8.63 -9.73
CA HIS A 205 11.14 7.16 -9.73
C HIS A 205 9.87 6.58 -9.09
N VAL A 206 9.39 7.16 -7.99
CA VAL A 206 8.23 6.65 -7.25
C VAL A 206 6.92 7.10 -7.88
N PHE A 207 6.81 8.36 -8.33
CA PHE A 207 5.54 8.94 -8.78
C PHE A 207 5.42 9.08 -10.31
N GLY A 208 6.49 8.85 -11.05
CA GLY A 208 6.50 8.94 -12.51
C GLY A 208 6.50 10.38 -13.08
N GLU A 209 6.48 11.39 -12.21
CA GLU A 209 6.47 12.81 -12.55
C GLU A 209 7.50 13.58 -11.71
N CYS A 210 7.90 14.79 -12.14
CA CYS A 210 8.79 15.60 -11.33
C CYS A 210 8.02 16.35 -10.23
N PRO A 211 8.66 16.69 -9.07
CA PRO A 211 7.99 17.45 -8.01
C PRO A 211 7.41 18.78 -8.48
N LYS A 212 8.08 19.40 -9.47
CA LYS A 212 7.64 20.66 -10.07
C LYS A 212 6.37 20.51 -10.92
N ASP A 213 6.17 19.34 -11.53
CA ASP A 213 4.99 19.04 -12.32
C ASP A 213 3.78 18.85 -11.37
N THR A 214 3.97 18.16 -10.27
CA THR A 214 2.95 18.01 -9.22
C THR A 214 2.54 19.34 -8.59
N LEU A 215 3.51 20.29 -8.41
CA LEU A 215 3.23 21.61 -7.83
C LEU A 215 2.41 22.52 -8.76
N ARG A 216 2.48 22.29 -10.07
CA ARG A 216 1.82 23.12 -11.09
C ARG A 216 0.45 22.60 -11.51
N GLY A 217 0.19 21.32 -11.26
CA GLY A 217 -0.96 20.59 -11.76
C GLY A 217 -2.19 20.65 -11.02
#